data_5e649b141a3a24c8d934aad0b275f505
#
_entry.id   5e649b141a3a24c8d934aad0b275f505
#
_cell.length_a   1.000
_cell.length_b   1.000
_cell.length_c   1.000
_cell.angle_alpha   90.00
_cell.angle_beta   90.00
_cell.angle_gamma   90.00
#
_symmetry.space_group_name_H-M   'P 1'
#
loop_
_entity.id
_entity.type
_entity.pdbx_description
1 polymer ?
#
loop_
_entity_poly.entity_id
_entity_poly.type
_entity_poly.pdbx_seq_one_letter_code
_entity_poly.pdbx_strand_id
1 'polypeptide(L)'
;MCIRDSRIPGDEAANLLSAFCRESPDLSGVPLGRQKTMPVAALIMLGLFRRCGGGRITVSGTSIRDGLIADRELAAGDRADFLQVVCQEISRASHRFPGVPEALVDLLRPLFRPRRDADDASVSVARARFERLLEVVCYLSDMCWTEHEDVRGDLGARRVLGLPVNCVTHKERIWLATAVYHRYVGRKTNKSRPPELGFILSRRRRAEATTIGLGLRFALTFSGGTAQDLRKMRMSHDGEVLTLHVDPSCASLVDSHARRRFQQLAQSANLVPQIEGA
;
A
#
# COMPACT_ATOMS: atom_id res chain seq x y z
N MET A 1 -12.94 -10.07 -11.85
CA MET A 1 -12.44 -10.29 -10.48
C MET A 1 -10.95 -10.60 -10.57
N CYS A 2 -10.09 -9.92 -9.84
CA CYS A 2 -8.65 -10.23 -9.83
C CYS A 2 -8.42 -11.40 -8.86
N ILE A 3 -7.81 -12.46 -9.35
CA ILE A 3 -7.57 -13.70 -8.59
C ILE A 3 -6.17 -13.75 -7.92
N ARG A 4 -5.34 -12.73 -8.14
CA ARG A 4 -4.03 -12.64 -7.47
C ARG A 4 -4.21 -12.71 -5.96
N ASP A 5 -3.29 -13.35 -5.27
CA ASP A 5 -3.30 -13.60 -3.81
C ASP A 5 -4.43 -14.54 -3.33
N SER A 6 -5.23 -15.08 -4.24
CA SER A 6 -6.17 -16.13 -3.87
C SER A 6 -5.42 -17.33 -3.31
N ARG A 7 -5.87 -17.81 -2.17
CA ARG A 7 -5.30 -18.96 -1.48
C ARG A 7 -6.29 -20.11 -1.59
N ILE A 8 -5.87 -21.17 -2.26
CA ILE A 8 -6.68 -22.36 -2.51
C ILE A 8 -6.18 -23.44 -1.54
N PRO A 9 -7.02 -23.97 -0.63
CA PRO A 9 -6.68 -25.10 0.22
C PRO A 9 -6.20 -26.30 -0.59
N GLY A 10 -5.38 -27.17 0.02
CA GLY A 10 -4.75 -28.26 -0.69
C GLY A 10 -5.71 -29.29 -1.27
N ASP A 11 -6.73 -29.63 -0.53
CA ASP A 11 -7.82 -30.54 -0.96
C ASP A 11 -8.64 -29.96 -2.11
N GLU A 12 -9.01 -28.69 -2.02
CA GLU A 12 -9.72 -27.96 -3.07
C GLU A 12 -8.86 -27.85 -4.34
N ALA A 13 -7.56 -27.53 -4.18
CA ALA A 13 -6.61 -27.44 -5.27
C ALA A 13 -6.44 -28.80 -6.00
N ALA A 14 -6.31 -29.90 -5.25
CA ALA A 14 -6.19 -31.23 -5.80
C ALA A 14 -7.46 -31.64 -6.57
N ASN A 15 -8.63 -31.34 -6.01
CA ASN A 15 -9.92 -31.62 -6.65
C ASN A 15 -10.10 -30.82 -7.95
N LEU A 16 -9.77 -29.51 -7.92
CA LEU A 16 -9.84 -28.64 -9.10
C LEU A 16 -8.90 -29.12 -10.20
N LEU A 17 -7.64 -29.39 -9.88
CA LEU A 17 -6.65 -29.88 -10.85
C LEU A 17 -7.07 -31.23 -11.43
N SER A 18 -7.58 -32.14 -10.60
CA SER A 18 -8.07 -33.45 -11.04
C SER A 18 -9.31 -33.33 -11.95
N ALA A 19 -10.17 -32.35 -11.70
CA ALA A 19 -11.34 -32.09 -12.56
C ALA A 19 -10.91 -31.65 -13.97
N PHE A 20 -9.87 -30.82 -14.08
CA PHE A 20 -9.35 -30.41 -15.40
C PHE A 20 -8.59 -31.53 -16.16
N CYS A 21 -8.20 -32.61 -15.50
CA CYS A 21 -7.55 -33.75 -16.13
C CYS A 21 -8.58 -34.75 -16.78
N ARG A 22 -9.87 -34.52 -16.61
CA ARG A 22 -10.93 -35.40 -17.19
C ARG A 22 -11.03 -35.22 -18.69
N GLU A 23 -11.64 -36.18 -19.36
CA GLU A 23 -11.83 -36.17 -20.84
C GLU A 23 -12.67 -34.98 -21.34
N SER A 24 -13.61 -34.49 -20.53
CA SER A 24 -14.48 -33.36 -20.89
C SER A 24 -14.62 -32.41 -19.71
N PRO A 25 -13.57 -31.64 -19.37
CA PRO A 25 -13.64 -30.67 -18.28
C PRO A 25 -14.50 -29.47 -18.69
N ASP A 26 -15.19 -28.86 -17.72
CA ASP A 26 -15.83 -27.56 -17.94
C ASP A 26 -14.75 -26.47 -18.05
N LEU A 27 -14.58 -25.97 -19.26
CA LEU A 27 -13.59 -24.92 -19.58
C LEU A 27 -14.26 -23.59 -19.96
N SER A 28 -15.52 -23.36 -19.60
CA SER A 28 -16.26 -22.14 -19.95
C SER A 28 -15.59 -20.85 -19.49
N GLY A 29 -14.84 -20.89 -18.38
CA GLY A 29 -14.06 -19.77 -17.86
C GLY A 29 -12.64 -19.64 -18.45
N VAL A 30 -12.22 -20.55 -19.34
CA VAL A 30 -10.87 -20.58 -19.91
C VAL A 30 -10.86 -19.99 -21.31
N PRO A 31 -9.95 -19.05 -21.65
CA PRO A 31 -9.82 -18.54 -23.01
C PRO A 31 -9.64 -19.66 -24.03
N LEU A 32 -10.35 -19.57 -25.17
CA LEU A 32 -10.41 -20.64 -26.21
C LEU A 32 -9.00 -21.13 -26.61
N GLY A 33 -8.04 -20.23 -26.78
CA GLY A 33 -6.67 -20.60 -27.18
C GLY A 33 -5.91 -21.43 -26.13
N ARG A 34 -6.40 -21.49 -24.89
CA ARG A 34 -5.79 -22.28 -23.80
C ARG A 34 -6.55 -23.56 -23.47
N GLN A 35 -7.79 -23.71 -23.92
CA GLN A 35 -8.61 -24.86 -23.57
C GLN A 35 -7.98 -26.19 -23.99
N LYS A 36 -7.36 -26.25 -25.18
CA LYS A 36 -6.70 -27.46 -25.70
C LYS A 36 -5.52 -27.93 -24.84
N THR A 37 -4.82 -27.01 -24.19
CA THR A 37 -3.61 -27.31 -23.38
C THR A 37 -3.92 -27.42 -21.89
N MET A 38 -5.13 -27.05 -21.46
CA MET A 38 -5.50 -27.03 -20.05
C MET A 38 -5.40 -28.40 -19.36
N PRO A 39 -5.88 -29.50 -19.93
CA PRO A 39 -5.79 -30.81 -19.28
C PRO A 39 -4.33 -31.22 -19.00
N VAL A 40 -3.44 -31.00 -19.97
CA VAL A 40 -2.02 -31.32 -19.83
C VAL A 40 -1.37 -30.42 -18.79
N ALA A 41 -1.69 -29.14 -18.81
CA ALA A 41 -1.19 -28.19 -17.80
C ALA A 41 -1.67 -28.56 -16.38
N ALA A 42 -2.93 -28.96 -16.24
CA ALA A 42 -3.49 -29.42 -14.97
C ALA A 42 -2.81 -30.71 -14.47
N LEU A 43 -2.51 -31.65 -15.36
CA LEU A 43 -1.79 -32.87 -15.02
C LEU A 43 -0.39 -32.59 -14.51
N ILE A 44 0.36 -31.71 -15.19
CA ILE A 44 1.70 -31.29 -14.76
C ILE A 44 1.62 -30.61 -13.38
N MET A 45 0.69 -29.68 -13.21
CA MET A 45 0.49 -28.98 -11.94
C MET A 45 0.09 -29.93 -10.81
N LEU A 46 -0.77 -30.91 -11.07
CA LEU A 46 -1.17 -31.92 -10.09
C LEU A 46 0.03 -32.78 -9.65
N GLY A 47 0.88 -33.18 -10.59
CA GLY A 47 2.13 -33.90 -10.32
C GLY A 47 3.08 -33.10 -9.44
N LEU A 48 3.33 -31.85 -9.81
CA LEU A 48 4.16 -30.91 -9.00
C LEU A 48 3.57 -30.68 -7.62
N PHE A 49 2.25 -30.42 -7.54
CA PHE A 49 1.54 -30.18 -6.29
C PHE A 49 1.68 -31.34 -5.31
N ARG A 50 1.49 -32.59 -5.79
CA ARG A 50 1.67 -33.80 -4.97
C ARG A 50 3.11 -33.97 -4.51
N ARG A 51 4.08 -33.70 -5.39
CA ARG A 51 5.52 -33.80 -5.08
C ARG A 51 5.96 -32.75 -4.05
N CYS A 52 5.30 -31.58 -4.02
CA CYS A 52 5.53 -30.53 -3.03
C CYS A 52 4.77 -30.72 -1.72
N GLY A 53 4.16 -31.88 -1.49
CA GLY A 53 3.46 -32.21 -0.24
C GLY A 53 2.00 -31.76 -0.18
N GLY A 54 1.40 -31.31 -1.28
CA GLY A 54 -0.05 -31.09 -1.38
C GLY A 54 -0.65 -30.00 -0.48
N GLY A 55 0.16 -28.99 -0.13
CA GLY A 55 -0.27 -27.90 0.76
C GLY A 55 -1.22 -26.90 0.10
N ARG A 56 -1.07 -25.65 0.40
CA ARG A 56 -1.89 -24.56 -0.13
C ARG A 56 -1.29 -23.98 -1.41
N ILE A 57 -2.12 -23.73 -2.43
CA ILE A 57 -1.72 -22.96 -3.62
C ILE A 57 -2.03 -21.48 -3.39
N THR A 58 -1.06 -20.61 -3.67
CA THR A 58 -1.27 -19.16 -3.74
C THR A 58 -1.09 -18.70 -5.19
N VAL A 59 -2.10 -18.02 -5.71
CA VAL A 59 -2.07 -17.49 -7.07
C VAL A 59 -1.20 -16.25 -7.12
N SER A 60 -0.14 -16.29 -7.94
CA SER A 60 0.77 -15.15 -8.14
C SER A 60 0.44 -14.39 -9.43
N GLY A 61 0.74 -13.11 -9.44
CA GLY A 61 0.70 -12.28 -10.66
C GLY A 61 2.01 -12.29 -11.45
N THR A 62 3.06 -12.96 -10.95
CA THR A 62 4.35 -13.12 -11.65
C THR A 62 4.56 -14.53 -12.15
N SER A 63 5.46 -14.65 -13.10
CA SER A 63 5.90 -15.92 -13.67
C SER A 63 7.16 -16.43 -12.96
N ILE A 64 7.50 -17.69 -13.25
CA ILE A 64 8.77 -18.30 -12.80
C ILE A 64 10.00 -17.53 -13.34
N ARG A 65 9.86 -16.87 -14.51
CA ARG A 65 10.93 -16.04 -15.08
C ARG A 65 11.26 -14.85 -14.19
N ASP A 66 10.22 -14.17 -13.68
CA ASP A 66 10.39 -13.03 -12.77
C ASP A 66 11.11 -13.48 -11.49
N GLY A 67 10.77 -14.68 -10.98
CA GLY A 67 11.43 -15.28 -9.83
C GLY A 67 12.90 -15.59 -10.09
N LEU A 68 13.23 -16.16 -11.27
CA LEU A 68 14.61 -16.46 -11.65
C LEU A 68 15.46 -15.20 -11.85
N ILE A 69 14.88 -14.14 -12.42
CA ILE A 69 15.57 -12.85 -12.55
C ILE A 69 15.84 -12.27 -11.17
N ALA A 70 14.83 -12.21 -10.31
CA ALA A 70 14.98 -11.72 -8.96
C ALA A 70 16.02 -12.51 -8.15
N ASP A 71 16.09 -13.84 -8.34
CA ASP A 71 17.07 -14.70 -7.66
C ASP A 71 18.52 -14.43 -8.12
N ARG A 72 18.71 -14.01 -9.35
CA ARG A 72 20.04 -13.72 -9.90
C ARG A 72 20.51 -12.29 -9.63
N GLU A 73 19.61 -11.33 -9.79
CA GLU A 73 19.94 -9.91 -9.80
C GLU A 73 19.86 -9.26 -8.41
N LEU A 74 19.05 -9.81 -7.47
CA LEU A 74 18.87 -9.22 -6.17
C LEU A 74 19.83 -9.83 -5.14
N ALA A 75 20.46 -8.98 -4.34
CA ALA A 75 21.20 -9.39 -3.16
C ALA A 75 20.28 -10.11 -2.15
N ALA A 76 20.83 -10.96 -1.30
CA ALA A 76 20.05 -11.75 -0.34
C ALA A 76 19.17 -10.86 0.59
N GLY A 77 19.68 -9.68 0.97
CA GLY A 77 18.92 -8.70 1.77
C GLY A 77 17.75 -8.08 1.02
N ASP A 78 17.93 -7.76 -0.27
CA ASP A 78 16.89 -7.13 -1.10
C ASP A 78 15.76 -8.11 -1.45
N ARG A 79 16.03 -9.43 -1.41
CA ARG A 79 15.01 -10.47 -1.59
C ARG A 79 14.01 -10.50 -0.43
N ALA A 80 14.39 -10.02 0.75
CA ALA A 80 13.54 -10.02 1.95
C ALA A 80 12.33 -9.08 1.81
N ASP A 81 12.49 -7.93 1.15
CA ASP A 81 11.36 -7.04 0.82
C ASP A 81 11.51 -6.39 -0.57
N PHE A 82 11.26 -7.19 -1.61
CA PHE A 82 11.26 -6.74 -3.01
C PHE A 82 10.33 -5.54 -3.28
N LEU A 83 9.23 -5.44 -2.55
CA LEU A 83 8.32 -4.29 -2.67
C LEU A 83 9.01 -2.99 -2.29
N GLN A 84 9.75 -3.00 -1.18
CA GLN A 84 10.46 -1.82 -0.69
C GLN A 84 11.53 -1.38 -1.71
N VAL A 85 12.31 -2.32 -2.23
CA VAL A 85 13.34 -2.04 -3.24
C VAL A 85 12.74 -1.39 -4.48
N VAL A 86 11.68 -1.96 -5.05
CA VAL A 86 11.01 -1.39 -6.22
C VAL A 86 10.44 0.01 -5.93
N CYS A 87 9.84 0.21 -4.77
CA CYS A 87 9.28 1.52 -4.43
C CYS A 87 10.36 2.57 -4.17
N GLN A 88 11.52 2.17 -3.64
CA GLN A 88 12.69 3.06 -3.53
C GLN A 88 13.20 3.50 -4.90
N GLU A 89 13.29 2.58 -5.88
CA GLU A 89 13.70 2.93 -7.24
C GLU A 89 12.70 3.88 -7.91
N ILE A 90 11.38 3.63 -7.75
CA ILE A 90 10.35 4.57 -8.22
C ILE A 90 10.51 5.94 -7.56
N SER A 91 10.80 5.94 -6.25
CA SER A 91 11.02 7.16 -5.49
C SER A 91 12.23 7.94 -6.01
N ARG A 92 13.37 7.28 -6.23
CA ARG A 92 14.58 7.92 -6.78
C ARG A 92 14.33 8.59 -8.12
N ALA A 93 13.48 7.97 -8.97
CA ALA A 93 13.12 8.50 -10.27
C ALA A 93 12.08 9.64 -10.23
N SER A 94 11.25 9.72 -9.17
CA SER A 94 10.08 10.58 -9.13
C SER A 94 10.06 11.64 -8.03
N HIS A 95 10.80 11.45 -6.92
CA HIS A 95 10.82 12.44 -5.84
C HIS A 95 11.60 13.69 -6.22
N ARG A 96 11.04 14.84 -5.83
CA ARG A 96 11.67 16.15 -6.06
C ARG A 96 12.93 16.36 -5.25
N PHE A 97 12.98 15.82 -4.02
CA PHE A 97 14.08 16.02 -3.08
C PHE A 97 14.44 14.71 -2.38
N PRO A 98 15.76 14.44 -2.17
CA PRO A 98 16.22 13.25 -1.48
C PRO A 98 15.88 13.29 0.02
N GLY A 99 15.73 12.14 0.65
CA GLY A 99 15.50 11.98 2.09
C GLY A 99 14.09 12.35 2.56
N VAL A 100 13.18 12.69 1.64
CA VAL A 100 11.78 13.03 1.96
C VAL A 100 10.99 11.81 2.41
N PRO A 101 11.07 10.64 1.76
CA PRO A 101 10.32 9.47 2.19
C PRO A 101 10.63 9.06 3.63
N GLU A 102 11.90 9.04 4.01
CA GLU A 102 12.35 8.68 5.36
C GLU A 102 11.81 9.67 6.42
N ALA A 103 11.92 10.97 6.14
CA ALA A 103 11.37 11.99 7.02
C ALA A 103 9.84 11.91 7.16
N LEU A 104 9.13 11.53 6.09
CA LEU A 104 7.69 11.29 6.14
C LEU A 104 7.34 10.06 6.99
N VAL A 105 8.12 8.98 6.91
CA VAL A 105 7.92 7.79 7.74
C VAL A 105 8.03 8.15 9.22
N ASP A 106 9.08 8.87 9.60
CA ASP A 106 9.29 9.26 11.00
C ASP A 106 8.17 10.17 11.52
N LEU A 107 7.72 11.12 10.70
CA LEU A 107 6.64 12.02 11.05
C LEU A 107 5.30 11.31 11.21
N LEU A 108 4.98 10.35 10.34
CA LEU A 108 3.66 9.72 10.27
C LEU A 108 3.55 8.41 11.07
N ARG A 109 4.67 7.84 11.53
CA ARG A 109 4.68 6.61 12.34
C ARG A 109 3.76 6.67 13.58
N PRO A 110 3.66 7.80 14.31
CA PRO A 110 2.75 7.91 15.45
C PRO A 110 1.26 7.76 15.11
N LEU A 111 0.87 7.88 13.83
CA LEU A 111 -0.53 7.68 13.41
C LEU A 111 -0.98 6.21 13.47
N PHE A 112 -0.10 5.27 13.82
CA PHE A 112 -0.49 3.88 14.08
C PHE A 112 -1.41 3.80 15.30
N ARG A 113 -2.58 3.18 15.10
CA ARG A 113 -3.55 2.97 16.18
C ARG A 113 -3.95 1.48 16.23
N PRO A 114 -3.53 0.74 17.26
CA PRO A 114 -3.93 -0.65 17.45
C PRO A 114 -5.44 -0.74 17.70
N ARG A 115 -6.00 -1.94 17.60
CA ARG A 115 -7.35 -2.21 18.10
C ARG A 115 -7.32 -2.19 19.63
N ARG A 116 -8.38 -1.66 20.24
CA ARG A 116 -8.50 -1.57 21.70
C ARG A 116 -8.57 -2.96 22.37
N ASP A 117 -9.11 -3.93 21.66
CA ASP A 117 -9.37 -5.32 22.09
C ASP A 117 -8.32 -6.32 21.56
N ALA A 118 -7.23 -5.86 20.96
CA ALA A 118 -6.20 -6.74 20.42
C ALA A 118 -5.19 -7.12 21.49
N ASP A 119 -4.79 -8.38 21.49
CA ASP A 119 -3.65 -8.87 22.27
C ASP A 119 -2.30 -8.35 21.72
N ASP A 120 -1.24 -8.44 22.51
CA ASP A 120 0.08 -7.91 22.16
C ASP A 120 0.65 -8.52 20.88
N ALA A 121 0.42 -9.81 20.64
CA ALA A 121 0.87 -10.48 19.43
C ALA A 121 0.17 -9.91 18.18
N SER A 122 -1.14 -9.72 18.24
CA SER A 122 -1.93 -9.11 17.17
C SER A 122 -1.56 -7.65 16.94
N VAL A 123 -1.24 -6.91 18.01
CA VAL A 123 -0.76 -5.52 17.91
C VAL A 123 0.60 -5.47 17.22
N SER A 124 1.53 -6.36 17.59
CA SER A 124 2.86 -6.44 16.98
C SER A 124 2.80 -6.73 15.47
N VAL A 125 2.01 -7.71 15.06
CA VAL A 125 1.79 -8.04 13.63
C VAL A 125 1.14 -6.88 12.88
N ALA A 126 0.15 -6.22 13.49
CA ALA A 126 -0.52 -5.07 12.87
C ALA A 126 0.43 -3.88 12.73
N ARG A 127 1.31 -3.66 13.72
CA ARG A 127 2.33 -2.60 13.69
C ARG A 127 3.35 -2.86 12.59
N ALA A 128 3.95 -4.03 12.53
CA ALA A 128 4.93 -4.40 11.50
C ALA A 128 4.35 -4.23 10.08
N ARG A 129 3.10 -4.67 9.89
CA ARG A 129 2.39 -4.46 8.63
C ARG A 129 2.13 -2.99 8.32
N PHE A 130 1.75 -2.19 9.31
CA PHE A 130 1.53 -0.75 9.15
C PHE A 130 2.84 -0.06 8.76
N GLU A 131 3.93 -0.32 9.48
CA GLU A 131 5.24 0.28 9.22
C GLU A 131 5.74 -0.02 7.82
N ARG A 132 5.64 -1.28 7.39
CA ARG A 132 5.98 -1.68 6.02
C ARG A 132 5.16 -0.93 4.96
N LEU A 133 3.85 -0.81 5.14
CA LEU A 133 2.99 -0.09 4.19
C LEU A 133 3.21 1.43 4.26
N LEU A 134 3.53 1.97 5.42
CA LEU A 134 3.87 3.37 5.61
C LEU A 134 5.14 3.73 4.84
N GLU A 135 6.20 2.93 4.96
CA GLU A 135 7.43 3.13 4.19
C GLU A 135 7.14 3.14 2.68
N VAL A 136 6.45 2.12 2.21
CA VAL A 136 6.10 1.99 0.79
C VAL A 136 5.29 3.19 0.29
N VAL A 137 4.28 3.64 1.03
CA VAL A 137 3.45 4.77 0.58
C VAL A 137 4.20 6.10 0.64
N CYS A 138 5.16 6.26 1.56
CA CYS A 138 6.03 7.42 1.59
C CYS A 138 6.93 7.47 0.35
N TYR A 139 7.51 6.34 -0.08
CA TYR A 139 8.25 6.26 -1.34
C TYR A 139 7.38 6.57 -2.57
N LEU A 140 6.10 6.19 -2.56
CA LEU A 140 5.18 6.43 -3.67
C LEU A 140 4.46 7.80 -3.62
N SER A 141 4.67 8.57 -2.55
CA SER A 141 3.86 9.76 -2.25
C SER A 141 3.96 10.89 -3.28
N ASP A 142 5.09 10.98 -3.99
CA ASP A 142 5.35 12.07 -4.95
C ASP A 142 5.40 11.60 -6.42
N MET A 143 5.00 10.34 -6.69
CA MET A 143 5.11 9.72 -8.02
C MET A 143 4.33 10.41 -9.15
N CYS A 144 3.40 11.30 -8.82
CA CYS A 144 2.58 12.05 -9.80
C CYS A 144 2.67 13.56 -9.59
N TRP A 145 3.75 14.07 -8.99
CA TRP A 145 3.83 15.50 -8.71
C TRP A 145 3.90 16.37 -9.98
N THR A 146 4.45 15.83 -11.07
CA THR A 146 4.56 16.50 -12.38
C THR A 146 3.26 16.57 -13.15
N GLU A 147 2.27 15.77 -12.79
CA GLU A 147 0.99 15.71 -13.48
C GLU A 147 0.10 16.90 -13.13
N HIS A 148 -0.91 17.17 -13.95
CA HIS A 148 -1.90 18.21 -13.64
C HIS A 148 -2.68 17.89 -12.36
N GLU A 149 -2.94 18.90 -11.53
CA GLU A 149 -3.51 18.72 -10.18
C GLU A 149 -4.86 17.99 -10.17
N ASP A 150 -5.70 18.18 -11.19
CA ASP A 150 -7.02 17.54 -11.28
C ASP A 150 -6.96 16.03 -11.48
N VAL A 151 -5.86 15.51 -12.05
CA VAL A 151 -5.73 14.08 -12.38
C VAL A 151 -4.76 13.32 -11.48
N ARG A 152 -3.92 14.01 -10.70
CA ARG A 152 -2.88 13.38 -9.86
C ARG A 152 -3.41 12.28 -8.97
N GLY A 153 -4.57 12.49 -8.36
CA GLY A 153 -5.15 11.52 -7.43
C GLY A 153 -5.56 10.23 -8.12
N ASP A 154 -6.33 10.33 -9.19
CA ASP A 154 -6.80 9.17 -9.95
C ASP A 154 -5.63 8.45 -10.63
N LEU A 155 -4.70 9.20 -11.21
CA LEU A 155 -3.54 8.64 -11.88
C LEU A 155 -2.60 7.96 -10.89
N GLY A 156 -2.33 8.57 -9.74
CA GLY A 156 -1.51 7.98 -8.68
C GLY A 156 -2.11 6.68 -8.15
N ALA A 157 -3.41 6.67 -7.86
CA ALA A 157 -4.10 5.47 -7.44
C ALA A 157 -4.03 4.35 -8.50
N ARG A 158 -4.27 4.68 -9.77
CA ARG A 158 -4.18 3.72 -10.89
C ARG A 158 -2.77 3.18 -11.08
N ARG A 159 -1.73 4.03 -10.98
CA ARG A 159 -0.33 3.60 -11.04
C ARG A 159 -0.01 2.59 -9.93
N VAL A 160 -0.42 2.86 -8.69
CA VAL A 160 -0.24 1.95 -7.56
C VAL A 160 -0.96 0.62 -7.79
N LEU A 161 -2.21 0.65 -8.27
CA LEU A 161 -2.97 -0.56 -8.59
C LEU A 161 -2.30 -1.38 -9.70
N GLY A 162 -1.67 -0.73 -10.67
CA GLY A 162 -0.98 -1.36 -11.80
C GLY A 162 0.48 -1.73 -11.56
N LEU A 163 1.09 -1.39 -10.41
CA LEU A 163 2.49 -1.71 -10.14
C LEU A 163 2.76 -3.21 -10.30
N PRO A 164 3.81 -3.59 -11.08
CA PRO A 164 4.16 -4.98 -11.34
C PRO A 164 4.92 -5.60 -10.15
N VAL A 165 4.39 -5.46 -8.94
CA VAL A 165 4.97 -6.00 -7.71
C VAL A 165 4.04 -7.05 -7.10
N ASN A 166 4.60 -8.11 -6.56
CA ASN A 166 3.85 -9.25 -6.05
C ASN A 166 3.84 -9.40 -4.54
N CYS A 167 4.73 -8.72 -3.86
CA CYS A 167 4.86 -8.85 -2.40
C CYS A 167 3.79 -8.08 -1.62
N VAL A 168 2.68 -7.73 -2.27
CA VAL A 168 1.51 -7.05 -1.66
C VAL A 168 0.23 -7.79 -1.98
N THR A 169 -0.59 -7.99 -0.98
CA THR A 169 -1.95 -8.50 -1.15
C THR A 169 -2.84 -7.46 -1.83
N HIS A 170 -3.97 -7.89 -2.41
CA HIS A 170 -4.95 -6.96 -2.97
C HIS A 170 -5.42 -5.91 -1.97
N LYS A 171 -5.65 -6.31 -0.73
CA LYS A 171 -6.06 -5.37 0.33
C LYS A 171 -4.98 -4.33 0.61
N GLU A 172 -3.72 -4.73 0.62
CA GLU A 172 -2.59 -3.81 0.81
C GLU A 172 -2.42 -2.87 -0.37
N ARG A 173 -2.52 -3.39 -1.59
CA ARG A 173 -2.45 -2.60 -2.82
C ARG A 173 -3.53 -1.52 -2.88
N ILE A 174 -4.77 -1.87 -2.51
CA ILE A 174 -5.88 -0.91 -2.46
C ILE A 174 -5.67 0.09 -1.31
N TRP A 175 -5.10 -0.34 -0.19
CA TRP A 175 -4.74 0.56 0.90
C TRP A 175 -3.70 1.60 0.44
N LEU A 176 -2.63 1.18 -0.21
CA LEU A 176 -1.61 2.06 -0.79
C LEU A 176 -2.22 3.02 -1.83
N ALA A 177 -3.03 2.51 -2.76
CA ALA A 177 -3.71 3.33 -3.76
C ALA A 177 -4.65 4.36 -3.14
N THR A 178 -5.37 3.99 -2.07
CA THR A 178 -6.26 4.90 -1.33
C THR A 178 -5.46 5.99 -0.63
N ALA A 179 -4.34 5.65 0.00
CA ALA A 179 -3.48 6.64 0.66
C ALA A 179 -2.87 7.63 -0.34
N VAL A 180 -2.32 7.14 -1.47
CA VAL A 180 -1.80 7.99 -2.55
C VAL A 180 -2.90 8.87 -3.15
N TYR A 181 -4.11 8.35 -3.33
CA TYR A 181 -5.24 9.15 -3.79
C TYR A 181 -5.51 10.34 -2.86
N HIS A 182 -5.67 10.09 -1.55
CA HIS A 182 -5.97 11.14 -0.57
C HIS A 182 -4.80 12.11 -0.34
N ARG A 183 -3.57 11.70 -0.62
CA ARG A 183 -2.41 12.59 -0.64
C ARG A 183 -2.61 13.73 -1.66
N TYR A 184 -3.19 13.46 -2.82
CA TYR A 184 -3.41 14.47 -3.87
C TYR A 184 -4.76 15.16 -3.75
N VAL A 185 -5.84 14.43 -3.56
CA VAL A 185 -7.22 14.96 -3.56
C VAL A 185 -7.63 15.55 -2.21
N GLY A 186 -7.08 15.02 -1.10
CA GLY A 186 -7.54 15.37 0.24
C GLY A 186 -8.87 14.69 0.58
N ARG A 187 -9.67 15.32 1.46
CA ARG A 187 -10.93 14.76 1.95
C ARG A 187 -12.15 15.10 1.08
N LYS A 188 -12.05 16.03 0.16
CA LYS A 188 -13.18 16.45 -0.68
C LYS A 188 -13.55 15.39 -1.70
N THR A 189 -14.80 14.91 -1.62
CA THR A 189 -15.29 13.74 -2.33
C THR A 189 -16.38 14.03 -3.36
N ASN A 190 -16.72 15.28 -3.63
CA ASN A 190 -17.90 15.56 -4.47
C ASN A 190 -17.63 15.45 -5.98
N LYS A 191 -16.39 15.32 -6.43
CA LYS A 191 -16.05 15.21 -7.87
C LYS A 191 -15.18 14.00 -8.24
N SER A 192 -14.55 13.34 -7.28
CA SER A 192 -13.71 12.19 -7.53
C SER A 192 -14.01 11.09 -6.51
N ARG A 193 -14.35 9.93 -6.99
CA ARG A 193 -14.51 8.74 -6.14
C ARG A 193 -13.14 8.14 -5.88
N PRO A 194 -12.83 7.77 -4.61
CA PRO A 194 -11.65 6.92 -4.37
C PRO A 194 -11.77 5.67 -5.24
N PRO A 195 -10.65 5.00 -5.53
CA PRO A 195 -10.64 3.83 -6.42
C PRO A 195 -11.83 2.93 -6.13
N GLU A 196 -12.60 2.57 -7.16
CA GLU A 196 -13.86 1.80 -7.05
C GLU A 196 -13.71 0.50 -6.24
N LEU A 197 -12.48 0.04 -6.07
CA LEU A 197 -12.11 -1.15 -5.30
C LEU A 197 -12.10 -0.93 -3.77
N GLY A 198 -12.39 0.28 -3.29
CA GLY A 198 -12.37 0.59 -1.85
C GLY A 198 -13.32 -0.26 -0.99
N PHE A 199 -14.34 -0.90 -1.59
CA PHE A 199 -15.22 -1.85 -0.90
C PHE A 199 -14.51 -3.13 -0.41
N ILE A 200 -13.35 -3.48 -0.97
CA ILE A 200 -12.54 -4.64 -0.56
C ILE A 200 -11.87 -4.40 0.80
N LEU A 201 -11.64 -3.12 1.16
CA LEU A 201 -11.12 -2.76 2.47
C LEU A 201 -12.23 -2.73 3.51
N SER A 202 -11.95 -3.22 4.72
CA SER A 202 -12.80 -2.94 5.87
C SER A 202 -12.88 -1.42 6.12
N ARG A 203 -13.96 -0.95 6.76
CA ARG A 203 -14.15 0.46 7.11
C ARG A 203 -12.94 1.04 7.85
N ARG A 204 -12.38 0.28 8.81
CA ARG A 204 -11.19 0.67 9.57
C ARG A 204 -9.97 0.83 8.68
N ARG A 205 -9.67 -0.15 7.82
CA ARG A 205 -8.49 -0.10 6.92
C ARG A 205 -8.59 1.03 5.89
N ARG A 206 -9.80 1.34 5.45
CA ARG A 206 -10.04 2.48 4.56
C ARG A 206 -9.79 3.81 5.29
N ALA A 207 -10.30 3.95 6.52
CA ALA A 207 -10.05 5.13 7.34
C ALA A 207 -8.56 5.32 7.62
N GLU A 208 -7.83 4.26 7.95
CA GLU A 208 -6.38 4.28 8.15
C GLU A 208 -5.64 4.78 6.90
N ALA A 209 -5.94 4.22 5.71
CA ALA A 209 -5.35 4.66 4.45
C ALA A 209 -5.65 6.15 4.15
N THR A 210 -6.89 6.58 4.40
CA THR A 210 -7.28 7.98 4.25
C THR A 210 -6.50 8.89 5.19
N THR A 211 -6.35 8.50 6.45
CA THR A 211 -5.59 9.27 7.45
C THR A 211 -4.12 9.41 7.04
N ILE A 212 -3.48 8.33 6.60
CA ILE A 212 -2.09 8.39 6.10
C ILE A 212 -2.00 9.29 4.86
N GLY A 213 -2.91 9.16 3.90
CA GLY A 213 -2.94 10.04 2.73
C GLY A 213 -3.08 11.53 3.08
N LEU A 214 -3.92 11.86 4.07
CA LEU A 214 -4.06 13.24 4.58
C LEU A 214 -2.81 13.69 5.34
N GLY A 215 -2.14 12.78 6.07
CA GLY A 215 -0.85 13.04 6.70
C GLY A 215 0.23 13.39 5.69
N LEU A 216 0.37 12.61 4.62
CA LEU A 216 1.26 12.90 3.50
C LEU A 216 0.94 14.26 2.85
N ARG A 217 -0.36 14.53 2.63
CA ARG A 217 -0.80 15.81 2.07
C ARG A 217 -0.42 16.99 2.97
N PHE A 218 -0.64 16.88 4.27
CA PHE A 218 -0.25 17.90 5.24
C PHE A 218 1.26 18.11 5.23
N ALA A 219 2.03 17.04 5.44
CA ALA A 219 3.47 17.08 5.56
C ALA A 219 4.17 17.72 4.34
N LEU A 220 3.80 17.27 3.13
CA LEU A 220 4.37 17.78 1.87
C LEU A 220 3.93 19.21 1.54
N THR A 221 2.81 19.67 2.09
CA THR A 221 2.41 21.08 1.94
C THR A 221 3.15 21.98 2.89
N PHE A 222 3.25 21.56 4.15
CA PHE A 222 3.96 22.31 5.19
C PHE A 222 5.42 22.54 4.81
N SER A 223 6.11 21.48 4.40
CA SER A 223 7.55 21.49 4.13
C SER A 223 7.94 21.96 2.71
N GLY A 224 6.95 22.24 1.83
CA GLY A 224 7.24 22.41 0.40
C GLY A 224 7.86 21.18 -0.25
N GLY A 225 7.88 20.04 0.45
CA GLY A 225 8.49 18.78 0.02
C GLY A 225 9.96 18.64 0.40
N THR A 226 10.51 19.48 1.29
CA THR A 226 11.92 19.39 1.75
C THR A 226 12.05 18.47 2.95
N ALA A 227 13.07 17.61 2.96
CA ALA A 227 13.36 16.74 4.10
C ALA A 227 13.83 17.53 5.33
N GLN A 228 14.50 18.66 5.13
CA GLN A 228 15.00 19.53 6.19
C GLN A 228 13.84 20.05 7.06
N ASP A 229 12.80 20.59 6.43
CA ASP A 229 11.65 21.14 7.17
C ASP A 229 10.76 20.03 7.74
N LEU A 230 10.67 18.87 7.09
CA LEU A 230 9.99 17.69 7.64
C LEU A 230 10.61 17.25 8.98
N ARG A 231 11.93 17.23 9.09
CA ARG A 231 12.65 16.83 10.32
C ARG A 231 12.52 17.81 11.47
N LYS A 232 12.09 19.04 11.20
CA LYS A 232 11.77 20.05 12.20
C LYS A 232 10.36 19.95 12.78
N MET A 233 9.62 18.94 12.34
CA MET A 233 8.30 18.61 12.86
C MET A 233 8.30 17.23 13.50
N ARG A 234 7.49 17.06 14.54
CA ARG A 234 7.19 15.77 15.15
C ARG A 234 5.71 15.69 15.48
N MET A 235 5.11 14.55 15.26
CA MET A 235 3.75 14.26 15.71
C MET A 235 3.78 13.33 16.91
N SER A 236 2.84 13.51 17.82
CA SER A 236 2.54 12.60 18.91
C SER A 236 1.03 12.58 19.16
N HIS A 237 0.52 11.54 19.80
CA HIS A 237 -0.87 11.51 20.28
C HIS A 237 -0.98 10.72 21.58
N ASP A 238 -1.90 11.12 22.43
CA ASP A 238 -2.26 10.44 23.70
C ASP A 238 -3.52 9.54 23.56
N GLY A 239 -4.12 9.49 22.40
CA GLY A 239 -5.35 8.76 22.11
C GLY A 239 -6.56 9.67 21.89
N GLU A 240 -6.52 10.91 22.33
CA GLU A 240 -7.57 11.93 22.17
C GLU A 240 -7.07 13.12 21.36
N VAL A 241 -5.87 13.60 21.63
CA VAL A 241 -5.26 14.76 21.00
C VAL A 241 -4.13 14.31 20.06
N LEU A 242 -4.10 14.87 18.86
CA LEU A 242 -2.95 14.79 17.95
C LEU A 242 -2.17 16.09 18.07
N THR A 243 -0.95 16.02 18.62
CA THR A 243 -0.08 17.17 18.79
C THR A 243 0.96 17.21 17.70
N LEU A 244 1.07 18.36 17.04
CA LEU A 244 2.14 18.71 16.12
C LEU A 244 3.13 19.59 16.86
N HIS A 245 4.35 19.11 17.08
CA HIS A 245 5.45 19.89 17.60
C HIS A 245 6.24 20.47 16.44
N VAL A 246 6.40 21.79 16.41
CA VAL A 246 7.10 22.52 15.35
C VAL A 246 8.31 23.23 15.94
N ASP A 247 9.46 23.08 15.30
CA ASP A 247 10.65 23.85 15.66
C ASP A 247 10.36 25.36 15.48
N PRO A 248 10.75 26.23 16.43
CA PRO A 248 10.49 27.67 16.33
C PRO A 248 11.00 28.32 15.04
N SER A 249 12.07 27.78 14.43
CA SER A 249 12.57 28.25 13.13
C SER A 249 11.60 28.02 11.97
N CYS A 250 10.58 27.18 12.14
CA CYS A 250 9.54 26.87 11.17
C CYS A 250 8.15 27.39 11.55
N ALA A 251 8.04 28.19 12.62
CA ALA A 251 6.74 28.73 13.07
C ALA A 251 6.00 29.49 11.97
N SER A 252 6.72 30.22 11.10
CA SER A 252 6.15 30.94 9.96
C SER A 252 5.52 30.05 8.89
N LEU A 253 5.87 28.76 8.83
CA LEU A 253 5.28 27.79 7.91
C LEU A 253 3.91 27.28 8.40
N VAL A 254 3.54 27.57 9.65
CA VAL A 254 2.23 27.18 10.24
C VAL A 254 1.17 28.22 9.83
N ASP A 255 0.97 28.38 8.55
CA ASP A 255 -0.05 29.25 7.97
C ASP A 255 -1.47 28.66 8.09
N SER A 256 -2.47 29.40 7.60
CA SER A 256 -3.87 28.98 7.61
C SER A 256 -4.11 27.69 6.81
N HIS A 257 -3.34 27.47 5.73
CA HIS A 257 -3.44 26.26 4.91
C HIS A 257 -2.87 25.05 5.64
N ALA A 258 -1.70 25.18 6.27
CA ALA A 258 -1.09 24.12 7.07
C ALA A 258 -2.00 23.74 8.24
N ARG A 259 -2.51 24.73 8.99
CA ARG A 259 -3.45 24.52 10.11
C ARG A 259 -4.71 23.77 9.66
N ARG A 260 -5.34 24.18 8.57
CA ARG A 260 -6.52 23.53 8.02
C ARG A 260 -6.26 22.08 7.62
N ARG A 261 -5.09 21.78 7.01
CA ARG A 261 -4.74 20.42 6.62
C ARG A 261 -4.42 19.54 7.81
N PHE A 262 -3.73 20.07 8.81
CA PHE A 262 -3.50 19.36 10.06
C PHE A 262 -4.81 19.05 10.80
N GLN A 263 -5.73 20.01 10.84
CA GLN A 263 -7.09 19.78 11.37
C GLN A 263 -7.82 18.66 10.63
N GLN A 264 -7.76 18.63 9.30
CA GLN A 264 -8.37 17.55 8.50
C GLN A 264 -7.73 16.18 8.80
N LEU A 265 -6.41 16.13 9.00
CA LEU A 265 -5.70 14.93 9.41
C LEU A 265 -6.18 14.45 10.78
N ALA A 266 -6.17 15.31 11.79
CA ALA A 266 -6.59 14.96 13.15
C ALA A 266 -8.04 14.46 13.18
N GLN A 267 -8.95 15.15 12.50
CA GLN A 267 -10.34 14.74 12.36
C GLN A 267 -10.49 13.37 11.68
N SER A 268 -9.65 13.05 10.69
CA SER A 268 -9.71 11.75 10.03
C SER A 268 -9.26 10.61 10.94
N ALA A 269 -8.38 10.92 11.90
CA ALA A 269 -7.95 10.01 12.95
C ALA A 269 -8.89 9.97 14.16
N ASN A 270 -9.97 10.75 14.16
CA ASN A 270 -10.85 11.01 15.33
C ASN A 270 -10.06 11.53 16.54
N LEU A 271 -9.19 12.50 16.30
CA LEU A 271 -8.37 13.17 17.31
C LEU A 271 -8.60 14.68 17.26
N VAL A 272 -8.37 15.37 18.38
CA VAL A 272 -8.39 16.82 18.47
C VAL A 272 -7.02 17.37 18.06
N PRO A 273 -6.94 18.36 17.14
CA PRO A 273 -5.65 18.91 16.71
C PRO A 273 -5.09 19.89 17.73
N GLN A 274 -3.83 19.77 18.06
CA GLN A 274 -3.05 20.73 18.86
C GLN A 274 -1.72 21.03 18.15
N ILE A 275 -1.27 22.29 18.15
CA ILE A 275 0.02 22.69 17.57
C ILE A 275 0.82 23.41 18.65
N GLU A 276 2.06 22.99 18.84
CA GLU A 276 3.00 23.54 19.82
C GLU A 276 4.25 24.06 19.12
N GLY A 277 4.83 25.15 19.64
CA GLY A 277 6.05 25.77 19.09
C GLY A 277 5.81 26.73 17.91
N ALA A 278 4.54 27.06 17.60
CA ALA A 278 4.16 27.95 16.50
C ALA A 278 3.41 29.19 16.99
#